data_1348b1bff3319a415fccb3ffbf67396d
#
_entry.id   1348b1bff3319a415fccb3ffbf67396d
#
_cell.length_a   1.000
_cell.length_b   1.000
_cell.length_c   1.000
_cell.angle_alpha   90.00
_cell.angle_beta   90.00
_cell.angle_gamma   90.00
#
_symmetry.space_group_name_H-M   'P 1'
#
loop_
_entity.id
_entity.type
_entity.pdbx_description
1 polymer ?
#
loop_
_entity_poly.entity_id
_entity_poly.type
_entity_poly.pdbx_seq_one_letter_code
_entity_poly.pdbx_strand_id
1 'polypeptide(L)'
;MKNVLKVENVTMQFGGVVAVDNLTMEVNEGEIVALIGPNGAGKTTAFNVITGVYAPTNGRVCFNEKCIVRNHPTGKMKKIYRGEDPAMYTAQLAPEEALEDEALKAWKQAQKERDEYAFSDHILAPTPDKITALGMARTFQNIRLWKSQTVFDNVLIAKHLRRTSNLFTAALHLNGKEETRQRAEVLELLKLVGLEDVKDELATSLPYGKQRRLEIARALATDPTLLLLDEPAAGMNPQETDELTAFIG
;
A
#
# COMPACT_ATOMS: atom_id res chain seq x y z
N MET A 1 12.33 14.36 -9.21
CA MET A 1 10.99 13.72 -9.23
C MET A 1 10.40 13.90 -7.86
N LYS A 2 9.08 14.04 -7.75
CA LYS A 2 8.41 14.17 -6.45
C LYS A 2 8.31 12.77 -5.82
N ASN A 3 8.75 12.65 -4.56
CA ASN A 3 8.62 11.39 -3.83
C ASN A 3 7.16 11.19 -3.39
N VAL A 4 6.57 10.05 -3.77
CA VAL A 4 5.18 9.70 -3.43
C VAL A 4 5.13 8.78 -2.22
N LEU A 5 6.01 7.80 -2.16
CA LEU A 5 6.11 6.86 -1.04
C LEU A 5 7.54 6.75 -0.58
N LYS A 6 7.76 6.83 0.72
CA LYS A 6 9.05 6.55 1.36
C LYS A 6 8.82 5.61 2.53
N VAL A 7 9.48 4.46 2.48
CA VAL A 7 9.51 3.45 3.54
C VAL A 7 10.91 3.48 4.13
N GLU A 8 11.02 3.69 5.43
CA GLU A 8 12.31 3.87 6.10
C GLU A 8 12.44 2.92 7.29
N ASN A 9 13.45 2.06 7.20
CA ASN A 9 13.88 1.13 8.26
C ASN A 9 12.71 0.30 8.85
N VAL A 10 11.76 -0.10 8.00
CA VAL A 10 10.58 -0.85 8.44
C VAL A 10 10.97 -2.27 8.78
N THR A 11 10.76 -2.63 10.03
CA THR A 11 10.88 -3.99 10.54
C THR A 11 9.53 -4.45 11.08
N MET A 12 9.12 -5.66 10.72
CA MET A 12 7.91 -6.28 11.26
C MET A 12 8.22 -7.66 11.81
N GLN A 13 7.99 -7.84 13.10
CA GLN A 13 8.23 -9.07 13.82
C GLN A 13 6.94 -9.61 14.43
N PHE A 14 6.70 -10.89 14.24
CA PHE A 14 5.59 -11.63 14.86
C PHE A 14 6.17 -12.63 15.86
N GLY A 15 6.06 -12.33 17.15
CA GLY A 15 6.68 -13.17 18.18
C GLY A 15 8.18 -13.29 17.99
N GLY A 16 8.67 -14.50 17.68
CA GLY A 16 10.10 -14.77 17.42
C GLY A 16 10.52 -14.69 15.94
N VAL A 17 9.60 -14.40 15.01
CA VAL A 17 9.87 -14.41 13.57
C VAL A 17 9.91 -12.98 13.05
N VAL A 18 11.03 -12.57 12.46
CA VAL A 18 11.16 -11.33 11.71
C VAL A 18 10.68 -11.58 10.28
N ALA A 19 9.52 -11.04 9.93
CA ALA A 19 8.91 -11.21 8.61
C ALA A 19 9.38 -10.17 7.59
N VAL A 20 9.70 -8.97 8.06
CA VAL A 20 10.35 -7.90 7.27
C VAL A 20 11.43 -7.31 8.15
N ASP A 21 12.63 -7.18 7.61
CA ASP A 21 13.79 -6.68 8.34
C ASP A 21 14.38 -5.46 7.64
N ASN A 22 14.34 -4.31 8.32
CA ASN A 22 14.97 -3.06 7.92
C ASN A 22 14.70 -2.63 6.47
N LEU A 23 13.47 -2.81 5.98
CA LEU A 23 13.08 -2.45 4.62
C LEU A 23 13.13 -0.93 4.44
N THR A 24 13.93 -0.51 3.46
CA THR A 24 13.96 0.89 3.01
C THR A 24 13.75 0.91 1.50
N MET A 25 12.75 1.69 1.04
CA MET A 25 12.44 1.87 -0.38
C MET A 25 11.73 3.19 -0.61
N GLU A 26 11.80 3.66 -1.85
CA GLU A 26 11.14 4.89 -2.30
C GLU A 26 10.40 4.63 -3.62
N VAL A 27 9.30 5.36 -3.82
CA VAL A 27 8.55 5.39 -5.08
C VAL A 27 8.31 6.85 -5.45
N ASN A 28 8.71 7.23 -6.66
CA ASN A 28 8.54 8.58 -7.18
C ASN A 28 7.30 8.67 -8.09
N GLU A 29 6.84 9.88 -8.35
CA GLU A 29 5.72 10.13 -9.27
C GLU A 29 6.04 9.61 -10.68
N GLY A 30 5.11 8.84 -11.26
CA GLY A 30 5.27 8.19 -12.57
C GLY A 30 6.22 6.99 -12.58
N GLU A 31 6.62 6.47 -11.41
CA GLU A 31 7.52 5.33 -11.31
C GLU A 31 6.74 4.04 -11.03
N ILE A 32 7.16 2.94 -11.65
CA ILE A 32 6.71 1.58 -11.34
C ILE A 32 7.82 0.87 -10.58
N VAL A 33 7.55 0.50 -9.33
CA VAL A 33 8.49 -0.22 -8.46
C VAL A 33 7.97 -1.61 -8.17
N ALA A 34 8.80 -2.63 -8.41
CA ALA A 34 8.45 -4.03 -8.14
C ALA A 34 9.16 -4.56 -6.89
N LEU A 35 8.39 -5.11 -5.95
CA LEU A 35 8.89 -5.84 -4.80
C LEU A 35 8.95 -7.33 -5.14
N ILE A 36 10.16 -7.85 -5.40
CA ILE A 36 10.40 -9.20 -5.88
C ILE A 36 11.00 -10.06 -4.77
N GLY A 37 10.60 -11.32 -4.69
CA GLY A 37 11.15 -12.30 -3.74
C GLY A 37 10.34 -13.60 -3.74
N PRO A 38 10.89 -14.68 -3.15
CA PRO A 38 10.20 -15.97 -3.07
C PRO A 38 8.94 -15.89 -2.18
N ASN A 39 8.15 -16.97 -2.18
CA ASN A 39 7.03 -17.09 -1.25
C ASN A 39 7.57 -17.12 0.18
N GLY A 40 6.90 -16.39 1.08
CA GLY A 40 7.37 -16.24 2.46
C GLY A 40 8.41 -15.15 2.70
N ALA A 41 8.91 -14.45 1.65
CA ALA A 41 9.89 -13.37 1.79
C ALA A 41 9.35 -12.07 2.44
N GLY A 42 8.14 -12.07 2.97
CA GLY A 42 7.58 -10.91 3.64
C GLY A 42 6.91 -9.86 2.76
N LYS A 43 6.76 -10.09 1.43
CA LYS A 43 6.16 -9.11 0.50
C LYS A 43 4.78 -8.62 0.96
N THR A 44 3.85 -9.53 1.20
CA THR A 44 2.50 -9.19 1.69
C THR A 44 2.54 -8.52 3.08
N THR A 45 3.50 -8.89 3.93
CA THR A 45 3.71 -8.23 5.22
C THR A 45 4.17 -6.78 5.03
N ALA A 46 5.09 -6.51 4.11
CA ALA A 46 5.50 -5.16 3.76
C ALA A 46 4.31 -4.31 3.26
N PHE A 47 3.50 -4.85 2.34
CA PHE A 47 2.26 -4.20 1.89
C PHE A 47 1.29 -3.94 3.05
N ASN A 48 1.14 -4.88 3.99
CA ASN A 48 0.28 -4.72 5.16
C ASN A 48 0.76 -3.59 6.08
N VAL A 49 2.06 -3.41 6.24
CA VAL A 49 2.62 -2.29 7.00
C VAL A 49 2.42 -0.98 6.25
N ILE A 50 2.73 -0.93 4.96
CA ILE A 50 2.59 0.28 4.13
C ILE A 50 1.13 0.78 4.14
N THR A 51 0.16 -0.13 4.10
CA THR A 51 -1.28 0.19 4.07
C THR A 51 -1.95 0.24 5.45
N GLY A 52 -1.17 0.23 6.54
CA GLY A 52 -1.69 0.40 7.90
C GLY A 52 -2.49 -0.77 8.46
N VAL A 53 -2.44 -1.95 7.82
CA VAL A 53 -3.05 -3.19 8.37
C VAL A 53 -2.29 -3.63 9.62
N TYR A 54 -0.96 -3.46 9.61
CA TYR A 54 -0.10 -3.70 10.75
C TYR A 54 0.71 -2.45 11.10
N ALA A 55 0.78 -2.12 12.39
CA ALA A 55 1.81 -1.21 12.88
C ALA A 55 3.16 -1.95 12.85
N PRO A 56 4.22 -1.39 12.28
CA PRO A 56 5.53 -2.03 12.26
C PRO A 56 6.10 -2.20 13.68
N THR A 57 7.04 -3.09 13.85
CA THR A 57 7.82 -3.17 15.10
C THR A 57 8.76 -1.97 15.22
N ASN A 58 9.32 -1.53 14.10
CA ASN A 58 10.14 -0.33 13.97
C ASN A 58 9.99 0.27 12.58
N GLY A 59 10.28 1.56 12.43
CA GLY A 59 10.33 2.25 11.17
C GLY A 59 9.11 3.10 10.85
N ARG A 60 9.13 3.72 9.68
CA ARG A 60 8.05 4.61 9.23
C ARG A 60 7.72 4.47 7.75
N VAL A 61 6.51 4.87 7.44
CA VAL A 61 6.03 5.04 6.06
C VAL A 61 5.56 6.48 5.91
N CYS A 62 6.11 7.18 4.95
CA CYS A 62 5.72 8.52 4.56
C CYS A 62 5.05 8.46 3.18
N PHE A 63 3.95 9.16 3.03
CA PHE A 63 3.19 9.27 1.79
C PHE A 63 2.96 10.74 1.46
N ASN A 64 3.34 11.18 0.26
CA ASN A 64 3.34 12.60 -0.13
C ASN A 64 4.01 13.48 0.95
N GLU A 65 5.22 13.11 1.35
CA GLU A 65 6.05 13.80 2.35
C GLU A 65 5.49 13.79 3.78
N LYS A 66 4.31 13.20 3.99
CA LYS A 66 3.67 13.11 5.31
C LYS A 66 3.86 11.70 5.89
N CYS A 67 4.38 11.61 7.10
CA CYS A 67 4.44 10.34 7.82
C CYS A 67 3.02 9.85 8.13
N ILE A 68 2.65 8.68 7.60
CA ILE A 68 1.32 8.07 7.75
C ILE A 68 1.33 6.87 8.70
N VAL A 69 2.40 6.11 8.73
CA VAL A 69 2.59 4.98 9.64
C VAL A 69 3.93 5.11 10.31
N ARG A 70 3.97 4.89 11.61
CA ARG A 70 5.21 4.93 12.40
C ARG A 70 5.05 4.14 13.67
N ASN A 71 6.07 3.40 14.03
CA ASN A 71 6.19 2.76 15.32
C ASN A 71 7.66 2.65 15.74
N HIS A 72 7.91 2.35 17.00
CA HIS A 72 9.23 2.17 17.58
C HIS A 72 9.25 0.96 18.51
N PRO A 73 10.41 0.34 18.72
CA PRO A 73 10.54 -0.80 19.61
C PRO A 73 10.25 -0.43 21.06
N THR A 74 9.62 -1.35 21.80
CA THR A 74 9.34 -1.25 23.23
C THR A 74 9.96 -2.42 24.00
N GLY A 75 10.15 -2.29 25.32
CA GLY A 75 10.64 -3.35 26.18
C GLY A 75 11.99 -3.92 25.75
N LYS A 76 12.09 -5.25 25.62
CA LYS A 76 13.32 -5.94 25.21
C LYS A 76 13.80 -5.54 23.79
N MET A 77 12.87 -5.29 22.87
CA MET A 77 13.20 -4.86 21.51
C MET A 77 13.93 -3.52 21.50
N LYS A 78 13.62 -2.61 22.41
CA LYS A 78 14.31 -1.33 22.56
C LYS A 78 15.81 -1.49 22.76
N LYS A 79 16.25 -2.50 23.53
CA LYS A 79 17.67 -2.80 23.76
C LYS A 79 18.36 -3.27 22.48
N ILE A 80 17.70 -4.16 21.73
CA ILE A 80 18.19 -4.69 20.46
C ILE A 80 18.45 -3.55 19.47
N TYR A 81 17.49 -2.65 19.32
CA TYR A 81 17.62 -1.51 18.39
C TYR A 81 18.61 -0.44 18.87
N ARG A 82 18.96 -0.40 20.15
CA ARG A 82 20.05 0.42 20.65
C ARG A 82 21.44 -0.15 20.39
N GLY A 83 21.53 -1.36 19.85
CA GLY A 83 22.80 -2.05 19.68
C GLY A 83 23.35 -2.65 20.98
N GLU A 84 22.52 -2.77 22.03
CA GLU A 84 22.92 -3.41 23.29
C GLU A 84 22.94 -4.95 23.17
N ASP A 85 22.35 -5.49 22.10
CA ASP A 85 22.40 -6.93 21.74
C ASP A 85 22.70 -7.11 20.25
N PRO A 86 23.99 -7.12 19.87
CA PRO A 86 24.43 -7.23 18.48
C PRO A 86 24.00 -8.51 17.77
N ALA A 87 23.71 -9.59 18.52
CA ALA A 87 23.38 -10.89 17.94
C ALA A 87 22.01 -10.93 17.26
N MET A 88 21.13 -9.99 17.55
CA MET A 88 19.77 -9.91 16.96
C MET A 88 19.61 -8.74 15.99
N TYR A 89 20.64 -7.92 15.83
CA TYR A 89 20.68 -6.87 14.84
C TYR A 89 21.40 -7.41 13.60
N THR A 90 20.67 -7.61 12.53
CA THR A 90 21.32 -7.86 11.23
C THR A 90 22.05 -6.58 10.85
N ALA A 91 23.28 -6.53 11.25
CA ALA A 91 24.12 -5.37 11.13
C ALA A 91 24.51 -5.16 9.67
N GLN A 92 23.77 -4.32 8.99
CA GLN A 92 24.31 -3.59 7.84
C GLN A 92 25.22 -2.41 8.28
N LEU A 93 25.41 -2.24 9.59
CA LEU A 93 26.28 -1.22 10.15
C LEU A 93 27.60 -1.89 10.52
N ALA A 94 28.63 -1.57 9.74
CA ALA A 94 29.99 -1.98 10.08
C ALA A 94 30.34 -1.58 11.52
N PRO A 95 31.08 -2.41 12.27
CA PRO A 95 31.56 -2.04 13.59
C PRO A 95 32.33 -0.71 13.53
N GLU A 96 32.15 0.14 14.54
CA GLU A 96 32.77 1.47 14.58
C GLU A 96 34.30 1.40 14.33
N GLU A 97 34.94 0.34 14.80
CA GLU A 97 36.38 0.08 14.66
C GLU A 97 36.86 -0.21 13.24
N ALA A 98 35.93 -0.49 12.31
CA ALA A 98 36.27 -0.86 10.91
C ALA A 98 36.02 0.27 9.91
N LEU A 99 35.59 1.46 10.36
CA LEU A 99 35.20 2.57 9.51
C LEU A 99 36.26 3.68 9.49
N GLU A 100 36.59 4.18 8.30
CA GLU A 100 37.38 5.40 8.14
C GLU A 100 36.56 6.64 8.50
N ASP A 101 37.22 7.78 8.78
CA ASP A 101 36.65 8.98 9.40
C ASP A 101 35.36 9.51 8.75
N GLU A 102 35.24 9.46 7.42
CA GLU A 102 34.05 9.96 6.71
C GLU A 102 32.89 8.96 6.80
N ALA A 103 33.18 7.68 6.65
CA ALA A 103 32.19 6.61 6.82
C ALA A 103 31.72 6.51 8.27
N LEU A 104 32.62 6.75 9.25
CA LEU A 104 32.31 6.80 10.67
C LEU A 104 31.35 7.97 11.01
N LYS A 105 31.55 9.15 10.42
CA LYS A 105 30.64 10.29 10.59
C LYS A 105 29.25 9.99 10.02
N ALA A 106 29.18 9.43 8.80
CA ALA A 106 27.93 9.05 8.17
C ALA A 106 27.20 7.98 9.00
N TRP A 107 27.93 6.97 9.51
CA TRP A 107 27.38 5.94 10.37
C TRP A 107 26.83 6.51 11.69
N LYS A 108 27.59 7.39 12.38
CA LYS A 108 27.15 8.07 13.60
C LYS A 108 25.91 8.94 13.38
N GLN A 109 25.83 9.62 12.23
CA GLN A 109 24.67 10.41 11.86
C GLN A 109 23.45 9.51 11.61
N ALA A 110 23.62 8.43 10.87
CA ALA A 110 22.55 7.45 10.61
C ALA A 110 22.07 6.77 11.90
N GLN A 111 22.97 6.47 12.84
CA GLN A 111 22.61 5.98 14.18
C GLN A 111 21.81 6.99 14.97
N LYS A 112 22.24 8.26 14.96
CA LYS A 112 21.54 9.33 15.67
C LYS A 112 20.13 9.52 15.12
N GLU A 113 19.96 9.56 13.79
CA GLU A 113 18.66 9.66 13.13
C GLU A 113 17.78 8.45 13.46
N ARG A 114 18.36 7.25 13.46
CA ARG A 114 17.68 6.02 13.87
C ARG A 114 17.21 6.07 15.32
N ASP A 115 18.09 6.50 16.24
CA ASP A 115 17.77 6.56 17.67
C ASP A 115 16.71 7.63 17.97
N GLU A 116 16.85 8.81 17.40
CA GLU A 116 15.84 9.86 17.48
C GLU A 116 14.49 9.37 17.00
N TYR A 117 14.50 8.57 15.95
CA TYR A 117 13.34 7.99 15.33
C TYR A 117 12.73 6.81 16.10
N ALA A 118 13.58 5.85 16.51
CA ALA A 118 13.17 4.64 17.22
C ALA A 118 12.61 4.92 18.63
N PHE A 119 12.92 6.08 19.21
CA PHE A 119 12.51 6.46 20.56
C PHE A 119 11.49 7.59 20.62
N SER A 120 10.92 7.98 19.48
CA SER A 120 9.82 8.94 19.48
C SER A 120 8.60 8.36 20.21
N ASP A 121 7.99 9.12 21.13
CA ASP A 121 6.88 8.66 21.96
C ASP A 121 5.53 8.54 21.20
N HIS A 122 5.51 8.77 19.91
CA HIS A 122 4.29 8.80 19.11
C HIS A 122 4.21 7.65 18.13
N ILE A 123 3.36 6.65 18.45
CA ILE A 123 2.95 5.61 17.52
C ILE A 123 1.86 6.17 16.60
N LEU A 124 2.03 6.01 15.30
CA LEU A 124 1.05 6.37 14.29
C LEU A 124 0.71 5.13 13.49
N ALA A 125 -0.52 4.67 13.62
CA ALA A 125 -1.04 3.51 12.90
C ALA A 125 -2.51 3.74 12.52
N PRO A 126 -2.77 4.55 11.48
CA PRO A 126 -4.13 4.78 11.02
C PRO A 126 -4.70 3.52 10.39
N THR A 127 -6.02 3.42 10.39
CA THR A 127 -6.73 2.33 9.74
C THR A 127 -6.60 2.40 8.19
N PRO A 128 -6.68 1.26 7.46
CA PRO A 128 -6.51 1.23 6.02
C PRO A 128 -7.46 2.13 5.24
N ASP A 129 -8.69 2.33 5.72
CA ASP A 129 -9.67 3.25 5.12
C ASP A 129 -9.16 4.70 5.13
N LYS A 130 -8.52 5.13 6.23
CA LYS A 130 -7.92 6.47 6.31
C LYS A 130 -6.74 6.62 5.35
N ILE A 131 -5.93 5.57 5.19
CA ILE A 131 -4.81 5.56 4.24
C ILE A 131 -5.34 5.62 2.80
N THR A 132 -6.41 4.87 2.50
CA THR A 132 -7.08 4.94 1.19
C THR A 132 -7.64 6.33 0.93
N ALA A 133 -8.23 6.97 1.93
CA ALA A 133 -8.73 8.35 1.81
C ALA A 133 -7.61 9.38 1.51
N LEU A 134 -6.37 9.11 1.93
CA LEU A 134 -5.20 9.93 1.58
C LEU A 134 -4.77 9.77 0.12
N GLY A 135 -5.22 8.74 -0.60
CA GLY A 135 -4.90 8.50 -2.00
C GLY A 135 -4.00 7.28 -2.26
N MET A 136 -3.90 6.35 -1.33
CA MET A 136 -3.19 5.09 -1.51
C MET A 136 -4.19 3.95 -1.62
N ALA A 137 -4.34 3.35 -2.80
CA ALA A 137 -5.20 2.19 -3.01
C ALA A 137 -4.40 0.90 -3.11
N ARG A 138 -5.02 -0.22 -2.75
CA ARG A 138 -4.42 -1.57 -2.83
C ARG A 138 -5.43 -2.58 -3.36
N THR A 139 -4.97 -3.45 -4.25
CA THR A 139 -5.64 -4.73 -4.52
C THR A 139 -5.18 -5.77 -3.51
N PHE A 140 -5.98 -6.82 -3.30
CA PHE A 140 -5.63 -7.89 -2.37
C PHE A 140 -5.27 -9.16 -3.16
N GLN A 141 -4.45 -10.04 -2.55
CA GLN A 141 -4.12 -11.34 -3.13
C GLN A 141 -5.37 -12.16 -3.47
N ASN A 142 -6.34 -12.19 -2.54
CA ASN A 142 -7.66 -12.78 -2.78
C ASN A 142 -8.63 -11.71 -3.25
N ILE A 143 -9.25 -11.94 -4.41
CA ILE A 143 -10.23 -11.03 -4.99
C ILE A 143 -11.40 -10.79 -4.03
N ARG A 144 -11.65 -9.52 -3.70
CA ARG A 144 -12.72 -9.09 -2.78
C ARG A 144 -13.76 -8.26 -3.50
N LEU A 145 -14.62 -8.94 -4.28
CA LEU A 145 -15.74 -8.30 -4.96
C LEU A 145 -17.05 -8.42 -4.16
N TRP A 146 -17.94 -7.47 -4.36
CA TRP A 146 -19.32 -7.56 -3.91
C TRP A 146 -20.06 -8.55 -4.81
N LYS A 147 -20.20 -9.78 -4.34
CA LYS A 147 -20.66 -10.93 -5.13
C LYS A 147 -22.07 -10.80 -5.69
N SER A 148 -22.94 -10.09 -4.96
CA SER A 148 -24.35 -9.86 -5.33
C SER A 148 -24.56 -8.60 -6.17
N GLN A 149 -23.51 -7.88 -6.51
CA GLN A 149 -23.57 -6.65 -7.26
C GLN A 149 -23.06 -6.83 -8.68
N THR A 150 -23.53 -5.98 -9.59
CA THR A 150 -23.05 -5.93 -10.97
C THR A 150 -21.59 -5.45 -11.02
N VAL A 151 -20.96 -5.63 -12.16
CA VAL A 151 -19.63 -5.06 -12.46
C VAL A 151 -19.64 -3.54 -12.26
N PHE A 152 -20.65 -2.87 -12.80
CA PHE A 152 -20.85 -1.43 -12.66
C PHE A 152 -20.98 -0.99 -11.19
N ASP A 153 -21.85 -1.65 -10.42
CA ASP A 153 -22.11 -1.29 -9.02
C ASP A 153 -20.88 -1.51 -8.14
N ASN A 154 -20.07 -2.56 -8.43
CA ASN A 154 -18.82 -2.78 -7.73
C ASN A 154 -17.86 -1.58 -7.81
N VAL A 155 -17.76 -0.94 -8.97
CA VAL A 155 -16.92 0.24 -9.18
C VAL A 155 -17.59 1.49 -8.61
N LEU A 156 -18.90 1.64 -8.78
CA LEU A 156 -19.65 2.78 -8.26
C LEU A 156 -19.59 2.89 -6.73
N ILE A 157 -19.69 1.76 -6.02
CA ILE A 157 -19.54 1.71 -4.55
C ILE A 157 -18.17 2.24 -4.11
N ALA A 158 -17.10 1.87 -4.82
CA ALA A 158 -15.76 2.36 -4.51
C ALA A 158 -15.63 3.87 -4.75
N LYS A 159 -16.31 4.41 -5.76
CA LYS A 159 -16.33 5.85 -6.06
C LYS A 159 -16.93 6.69 -4.94
N HIS A 160 -17.82 6.12 -4.13
CA HIS A 160 -18.45 6.81 -3.01
C HIS A 160 -17.45 7.30 -1.94
N LEU A 161 -16.24 6.75 -1.86
CA LEU A 161 -15.18 7.26 -0.99
C LEU A 161 -14.88 8.75 -1.25
N ARG A 162 -15.00 9.18 -2.51
CA ARG A 162 -14.75 10.57 -2.96
C ARG A 162 -16.01 11.44 -3.01
N ARG A 163 -17.12 10.95 -2.47
CA ARG A 163 -18.36 11.72 -2.45
C ARG A 163 -18.25 12.90 -1.50
N THR A 164 -18.60 14.09 -1.98
CA THR A 164 -18.59 15.33 -1.22
C THR A 164 -19.95 15.66 -0.60
N SER A 165 -21.01 14.99 -1.08
CA SER A 165 -22.38 15.22 -0.62
C SER A 165 -22.59 14.68 0.80
N ASN A 166 -23.27 15.48 1.62
CA ASN A 166 -23.68 15.12 2.98
C ASN A 166 -25.12 14.63 3.03
N LEU A 167 -25.56 14.17 4.21
CA LEU A 167 -26.90 13.61 4.41
C LEU A 167 -28.03 14.58 4.03
N PHE A 168 -27.83 15.89 4.25
CA PHE A 168 -28.82 16.92 3.94
C PHE A 168 -29.01 17.12 2.44
N THR A 169 -27.91 17.16 1.67
CA THR A 169 -27.99 17.28 0.21
C THR A 169 -28.53 16.00 -0.46
N ALA A 170 -28.28 14.83 0.15
CA ALA A 170 -28.90 13.58 -0.29
C ALA A 170 -30.38 13.53 -0.05
N ALA A 171 -30.87 13.99 1.12
CA ALA A 171 -32.28 14.02 1.48
C ALA A 171 -33.11 15.01 0.61
N LEU A 172 -32.47 16.07 0.11
CA LEU A 172 -33.11 17.06 -0.76
C LEU A 172 -32.96 16.74 -2.27
N HIS A 173 -32.48 15.56 -2.64
CA HIS A 173 -32.24 15.14 -4.03
C HIS A 173 -31.38 16.13 -4.86
N LEU A 174 -30.51 16.92 -4.21
CA LEU A 174 -29.65 17.91 -4.87
C LEU A 174 -28.40 17.31 -5.50
N ASN A 175 -28.20 15.99 -5.38
CA ASN A 175 -26.97 15.30 -5.80
C ASN A 175 -26.99 14.73 -7.23
N GLY A 176 -28.05 15.00 -8.02
CA GLY A 176 -28.22 14.40 -9.35
C GLY A 176 -27.04 14.65 -10.32
N LYS A 177 -26.45 15.86 -10.25
CA LYS A 177 -25.28 16.20 -11.09
C LYS A 177 -24.04 15.43 -10.69
N GLU A 178 -23.79 15.25 -9.39
CA GLU A 178 -22.66 14.50 -8.86
C GLU A 178 -22.82 13.00 -9.20
N GLU A 179 -24.01 12.45 -9.02
CA GLU A 179 -24.30 11.06 -9.37
C GLU A 179 -24.14 10.80 -10.86
N THR A 180 -24.64 11.68 -11.73
CA THR A 180 -24.45 11.57 -13.19
C THR A 180 -22.96 11.60 -13.55
N ARG A 181 -22.18 12.47 -12.94
CA ARG A 181 -20.73 12.53 -13.14
C ARG A 181 -20.04 11.24 -12.70
N GLN A 182 -20.36 10.76 -11.49
CA GLN A 182 -19.76 9.52 -10.97
C GLN A 182 -20.08 8.30 -11.84
N ARG A 183 -21.33 8.22 -12.35
CA ARG A 183 -21.72 7.16 -13.31
C ARG A 183 -20.94 7.22 -14.62
N ALA A 184 -20.70 8.43 -15.15
CA ALA A 184 -19.88 8.61 -16.34
C ALA A 184 -18.41 8.20 -16.09
N GLU A 185 -17.84 8.62 -14.98
CA GLU A 185 -16.49 8.24 -14.58
C GLU A 185 -16.32 6.72 -14.38
N VAL A 186 -17.33 6.04 -13.84
CA VAL A 186 -17.35 4.58 -13.71
C VAL A 186 -17.34 3.91 -15.10
N LEU A 187 -18.11 4.41 -16.06
CA LEU A 187 -18.11 3.86 -17.43
C LEU A 187 -16.73 4.01 -18.10
N GLU A 188 -16.07 5.17 -17.94
CA GLU A 188 -14.72 5.37 -18.46
C GLU A 188 -13.71 4.42 -17.77
N LEU A 189 -13.80 4.18 -16.47
CA LEU A 189 -12.97 3.20 -15.80
C LEU A 189 -13.22 1.78 -16.30
N LEU A 190 -14.47 1.39 -16.49
CA LEU A 190 -14.81 0.07 -17.04
C LEU A 190 -14.30 -0.11 -18.47
N LYS A 191 -14.38 0.93 -19.28
CA LYS A 191 -13.81 0.96 -20.64
C LYS A 191 -12.28 0.82 -20.59
N LEU A 192 -11.62 1.55 -19.69
CA LEU A 192 -10.18 1.48 -19.49
C LEU A 192 -9.70 0.06 -19.17
N VAL A 193 -10.42 -0.68 -18.31
CA VAL A 193 -10.07 -2.06 -17.95
C VAL A 193 -10.69 -3.13 -18.87
N GLY A 194 -11.41 -2.73 -19.94
CA GLY A 194 -12.03 -3.65 -20.90
C GLY A 194 -13.19 -4.46 -20.35
N LEU A 195 -14.05 -3.84 -19.53
CA LEU A 195 -15.22 -4.47 -18.90
C LEU A 195 -16.55 -3.76 -19.21
N GLU A 196 -16.55 -2.81 -20.15
CA GLU A 196 -17.75 -2.04 -20.51
C GLU A 196 -18.88 -2.94 -21.03
N ASP A 197 -18.54 -3.94 -21.82
CA ASP A 197 -19.47 -4.91 -22.45
C ASP A 197 -20.19 -5.80 -21.43
N VAL A 198 -19.62 -6.01 -20.27
CA VAL A 198 -20.13 -6.87 -19.18
C VAL A 198 -20.55 -6.09 -17.94
N LYS A 199 -20.73 -4.76 -18.05
CA LYS A 199 -21.02 -3.87 -16.92
C LYS A 199 -22.26 -4.24 -16.10
N ASP A 200 -23.26 -4.83 -16.74
CA ASP A 200 -24.54 -5.20 -16.14
C ASP A 200 -24.56 -6.66 -15.61
N GLU A 201 -23.49 -7.42 -15.86
CA GLU A 201 -23.34 -8.78 -15.34
C GLU A 201 -22.98 -8.78 -13.85
N LEU A 202 -23.31 -9.87 -13.15
CA LEU A 202 -22.85 -10.08 -11.79
C LEU A 202 -21.33 -10.26 -11.77
N ALA A 203 -20.66 -9.67 -10.78
CA ALA A 203 -19.20 -9.79 -10.66
C ALA A 203 -18.71 -11.25 -10.55
N THR A 204 -19.54 -12.15 -10.01
CA THR A 204 -19.24 -13.58 -9.87
C THR A 204 -19.39 -14.38 -11.17
N SER A 205 -20.11 -13.89 -12.19
CA SER A 205 -20.24 -14.57 -13.49
C SER A 205 -18.99 -14.40 -14.36
N LEU A 206 -18.14 -13.43 -14.03
CA LEU A 206 -16.94 -13.13 -14.80
C LEU A 206 -15.86 -14.23 -14.66
N PRO A 207 -15.11 -14.54 -15.75
CA PRO A 207 -13.85 -15.28 -15.66
C PRO A 207 -12.87 -14.60 -14.68
N TYR A 208 -11.95 -15.41 -14.12
CA TYR A 208 -11.03 -14.93 -13.08
C TYR A 208 -10.21 -13.69 -13.49
N GLY A 209 -9.66 -13.67 -14.72
CA GLY A 209 -8.92 -12.52 -15.23
C GLY A 209 -9.76 -11.25 -15.30
N LYS A 210 -11.04 -11.34 -15.72
CA LYS A 210 -11.98 -10.20 -15.72
C LYS A 210 -12.34 -9.76 -14.29
N GLN A 211 -12.47 -10.69 -13.33
CA GLN A 211 -12.67 -10.34 -11.91
C GLN A 211 -11.48 -9.56 -11.36
N ARG A 212 -10.24 -9.93 -11.73
CA ARG A 212 -9.03 -9.21 -11.33
C ARG A 212 -8.97 -7.80 -11.91
N ARG A 213 -9.33 -7.63 -13.19
CA ARG A 213 -9.47 -6.31 -13.82
C ARG A 213 -10.53 -5.45 -13.13
N LEU A 214 -11.64 -6.06 -12.68
CA LEU A 214 -12.67 -5.38 -11.92
C LEU A 214 -12.15 -4.91 -10.55
N GLU A 215 -11.33 -5.72 -9.87
CA GLU A 215 -10.70 -5.32 -8.61
C GLU A 215 -9.77 -4.10 -8.80
N ILE A 216 -9.00 -4.08 -9.90
CA ILE A 216 -8.16 -2.94 -10.26
C ILE A 216 -9.03 -1.71 -10.55
N ALA A 217 -10.11 -1.85 -11.32
CA ALA A 217 -11.04 -0.75 -11.58
C ALA A 217 -11.63 -0.16 -10.28
N ARG A 218 -11.97 -1.01 -9.31
CA ARG A 218 -12.43 -0.57 -7.98
C ARG A 218 -11.36 0.21 -7.22
N ALA A 219 -10.11 -0.24 -7.28
CA ALA A 219 -9.01 0.49 -6.67
C ALA A 219 -8.80 1.86 -7.34
N LEU A 220 -8.83 1.92 -8.68
CA LEU A 220 -8.73 3.17 -9.45
C LEU A 220 -9.91 4.12 -9.20
N ALA A 221 -11.11 3.60 -8.92
CA ALA A 221 -12.29 4.41 -8.62
C ALA A 221 -12.14 5.27 -7.35
N THR A 222 -11.19 4.95 -6.49
CA THR A 222 -10.85 5.78 -5.32
C THR A 222 -9.94 6.97 -5.67
N ASP A 223 -9.65 7.22 -6.95
CA ASP A 223 -8.73 8.26 -7.45
C ASP A 223 -7.39 8.25 -6.71
N PRO A 224 -6.64 7.13 -6.73
CA PRO A 224 -5.41 7.02 -5.97
C PRO A 224 -4.26 7.75 -6.68
N THR A 225 -3.33 8.29 -5.89
CA THR A 225 -2.02 8.78 -6.36
C THR A 225 -0.97 7.67 -6.33
N LEU A 226 -1.23 6.60 -5.58
CA LEU A 226 -0.41 5.39 -5.52
C LEU A 226 -1.29 4.14 -5.52
N LEU A 227 -1.06 3.25 -6.47
CA LEU A 227 -1.73 1.95 -6.56
C LEU A 227 -0.75 0.83 -6.20
N LEU A 228 -1.09 0.04 -5.21
CA LEU A 228 -0.35 -1.15 -4.76
C LEU A 228 -1.04 -2.40 -5.30
N LEU A 229 -0.33 -3.18 -6.12
CA LEU A 229 -0.82 -4.42 -6.70
C LEU A 229 -0.15 -5.61 -6.01
N ASP A 230 -0.90 -6.38 -5.24
CA ASP A 230 -0.40 -7.56 -4.52
C ASP A 230 -0.64 -8.83 -5.37
N GLU A 231 0.44 -9.36 -5.95
CA GLU A 231 0.41 -10.52 -6.85
C GLU A 231 -0.68 -10.42 -7.95
N PRO A 232 -0.69 -9.36 -8.77
CA PRO A 232 -1.83 -9.07 -9.67
C PRO A 232 -2.09 -10.15 -10.72
N ALA A 233 -1.07 -10.91 -11.11
CA ALA A 233 -1.17 -11.99 -12.10
C ALA A 233 -1.36 -13.39 -11.48
N ALA A 234 -1.47 -13.50 -10.15
CA ALA A 234 -1.62 -14.80 -9.50
C ALA A 234 -2.91 -15.52 -9.97
N GLY A 235 -2.77 -16.75 -10.44
CA GLY A 235 -3.89 -17.56 -10.92
C GLY A 235 -4.39 -17.24 -12.34
N MET A 236 -3.73 -16.32 -13.04
CA MET A 236 -4.00 -16.03 -14.45
C MET A 236 -3.28 -17.01 -15.38
N ASN A 237 -3.86 -17.22 -16.57
CA ASN A 237 -3.16 -17.92 -17.64
C ASN A 237 -2.12 -16.98 -18.30
N PRO A 238 -1.19 -17.50 -19.14
CA PRO A 238 -0.15 -16.67 -19.77
C PRO A 238 -0.70 -15.50 -20.58
N GLN A 239 -1.75 -15.72 -21.36
CA GLN A 239 -2.37 -14.67 -22.19
C GLN A 239 -2.98 -13.56 -21.32
N GLU A 240 -3.72 -13.90 -20.26
CA GLU A 240 -4.28 -12.94 -19.31
C GLU A 240 -3.17 -12.14 -18.59
N THR A 241 -2.04 -12.80 -18.30
CA THR A 241 -0.87 -12.15 -17.69
C THR A 241 -0.24 -11.13 -18.64
N ASP A 242 -0.07 -11.47 -19.93
CA ASP A 242 0.47 -10.57 -20.95
C ASP A 242 -0.45 -9.35 -21.15
N GLU A 243 -1.76 -9.59 -21.23
CA GLU A 243 -2.77 -8.52 -21.33
C GLU A 243 -2.76 -7.59 -20.10
N LEU A 244 -2.62 -8.16 -18.89
CA LEU A 244 -2.52 -7.37 -17.67
C LEU A 244 -1.21 -6.56 -17.62
N THR A 245 -0.10 -7.15 -18.05
CA THR A 245 1.19 -6.49 -18.11
C THR A 245 1.16 -5.31 -19.07
N ALA A 246 0.58 -5.50 -20.27
CA ALA A 246 0.39 -4.43 -21.25
C ALA A 246 -0.54 -3.30 -20.74
N PHE A 247 -1.48 -3.64 -19.86
CA PHE A 247 -2.40 -2.67 -19.27
C PHE A 247 -1.73 -1.84 -18.15
N ILE A 248 -0.79 -2.41 -17.38
CA ILE A 248 -0.09 -1.72 -16.27
C ILE A 248 1.04 -0.83 -16.78
N GLY A 249 1.73 -1.23 -17.88
CA GLY A 249 2.87 -0.49 -18.47
C GLY A 249 2.42 0.60 -19.40
#